data_2d0c231c245cf5b3659f65053435b892
#
_entry.id   2d0c231c245cf5b3659f65053435b892
#
_cell.length_a   1.000
_cell.length_b   1.000
_cell.length_c   1.000
_cell.angle_alpha   90.00
_cell.angle_beta   90.00
_cell.angle_gamma   90.00
#
_symmetry.space_group_name_H-M   'P 1'
#
loop_
_entity.id
_entity.type
_entity.pdbx_description
1 polymer ?
#
loop_
_entity_poly.entity_id
_entity_poly.type
_entity_poly.pdbx_seq_one_letter_code
_entity_poly.pdbx_strand_id
1 'polypeptide(L)'
;NIILKPHSHLFLRKKYTKDLHRLESWTKYPNVYLAKFNETNILPFLHASDLMISDMSSAVFEFSGVGKPAIINMFLRYRLLHRIFPHKITKRLDTANFFLWEVGDTPRNYAEMLQNAKENLTNPDKNKEKREKLSRHIVGIVDGKVSERIVDKLLELNSNI
;
A
#
# COMPACT_ATOMS: atom_id res chain seq x y z
N ASN A 1 16.75 -7.97 -0.29
CA ASN A 1 16.24 -7.82 -1.67
C ASN A 1 15.18 -6.72 -1.71
N ILE A 2 15.06 -6.02 -2.83
CA ILE A 2 14.12 -4.94 -3.05
C ILE A 2 13.27 -5.26 -4.27
N ILE A 3 11.95 -5.17 -4.12
CA ILE A 3 11.01 -5.26 -5.23
C ILE A 3 10.42 -3.87 -5.46
N LEU A 4 10.62 -3.35 -6.66
CA LEU A 4 10.01 -2.10 -7.13
C LEU A 4 8.79 -2.45 -7.97
N LYS A 5 7.59 -2.15 -7.48
CA LYS A 5 6.32 -2.39 -8.16
C LYS A 5 5.59 -1.08 -8.41
N PRO A 6 5.95 -0.36 -9.49
CA PRO A 6 5.30 0.90 -9.80
C PRO A 6 3.89 0.69 -10.35
N HIS A 7 3.03 1.69 -10.15
CA HIS A 7 1.71 1.71 -10.76
C HIS A 7 1.82 1.77 -12.30
N SER A 8 0.89 1.13 -13.02
CA SER A 8 0.86 1.08 -14.49
C SER A 8 0.97 2.46 -15.17
N HIS A 9 0.43 3.50 -14.55
CA HIS A 9 0.53 4.87 -15.05
C HIS A 9 1.98 5.37 -15.21
N LEU A 10 2.93 4.81 -14.45
CA LEU A 10 4.34 5.19 -14.58
C LEU A 10 4.89 4.78 -15.95
N PHE A 11 4.44 3.65 -16.48
CA PHE A 11 4.84 3.15 -17.79
C PHE A 11 4.08 3.83 -18.95
N LEU A 12 2.82 4.21 -18.73
CA LEU A 12 1.93 4.68 -19.80
C LEU A 12 1.99 6.18 -20.06
N ARG A 13 2.36 6.98 -19.07
CA ARG A 13 2.27 8.43 -19.17
C ARG A 13 3.64 9.07 -19.37
N LYS A 14 3.84 9.74 -20.52
CA LYS A 14 5.08 10.46 -20.87
C LYS A 14 5.64 11.38 -19.78
N LYS A 15 4.76 12.00 -18.97
CA LYS A 15 5.20 12.88 -17.87
C LYS A 15 6.01 12.17 -16.79
N TYR A 16 5.94 10.84 -16.70
CA TYR A 16 6.66 10.02 -15.71
C TYR A 16 7.91 9.32 -16.28
N THR A 17 8.28 9.58 -17.53
CA THR A 17 9.45 8.94 -18.17
C THR A 17 10.73 9.09 -17.32
N LYS A 18 10.97 10.29 -16.76
CA LYS A 18 12.13 10.53 -15.90
C LYS A 18 12.11 9.69 -14.62
N ASP A 19 10.93 9.51 -14.04
CA ASP A 19 10.76 8.70 -12.83
C ASP A 19 10.96 7.22 -13.14
N LEU A 20 10.45 6.75 -14.27
CA LEU A 20 10.66 5.38 -14.74
C LEU A 20 12.16 5.10 -14.96
N HIS A 21 12.87 5.97 -15.71
CA HIS A 21 14.32 5.81 -15.92
C HIS A 21 15.11 5.80 -14.60
N ARG A 22 14.64 6.56 -13.59
CA ARG A 22 15.26 6.52 -12.26
C ARG A 22 15.08 5.14 -11.61
N LEU A 23 13.90 4.54 -11.70
CA LEU A 23 13.67 3.19 -11.17
C LEU A 23 14.47 2.14 -11.95
N GLU A 24 14.50 2.24 -13.28
CA GLU A 24 15.31 1.36 -14.14
C GLU A 24 16.80 1.43 -13.79
N SER A 25 17.32 2.61 -13.45
CA SER A 25 18.72 2.75 -13.05
C SER A 25 19.10 1.98 -11.78
N TRP A 26 18.13 1.59 -10.96
CA TRP A 26 18.36 0.81 -9.74
C TRP A 26 18.51 -0.69 -10.04
N THR A 27 18.08 -1.17 -11.21
CA THR A 27 18.25 -2.58 -11.60
C THR A 27 19.72 -2.97 -11.85
N LYS A 28 20.63 -2.01 -11.84
CA LYS A 28 22.09 -2.27 -11.81
C LYS A 28 22.52 -2.98 -10.52
N TYR A 29 21.74 -2.93 -9.45
CA TYR A 29 22.02 -3.63 -8.21
C TYR A 29 21.40 -5.05 -8.28
N PRO A 30 22.17 -6.12 -8.00
CA PRO A 30 21.72 -7.49 -8.19
C PRO A 30 20.59 -7.91 -7.25
N ASN A 31 20.36 -7.16 -6.18
CA ASN A 31 19.31 -7.37 -5.19
C ASN A 31 18.05 -6.54 -5.45
N VAL A 32 17.94 -5.87 -6.61
CA VAL A 32 16.79 -5.04 -7.00
C VAL A 32 16.06 -5.66 -8.17
N TYR A 33 14.78 -5.93 -7.99
CA TYR A 33 13.86 -6.36 -9.03
C TYR A 33 12.88 -5.24 -9.36
N LEU A 34 12.78 -4.84 -10.62
CA LEU A 34 11.75 -3.94 -11.12
C LEU A 34 10.66 -4.74 -11.84
N ALA A 35 9.46 -4.74 -11.29
CA ALA A 35 8.32 -5.42 -11.89
C ALA A 35 7.98 -4.81 -13.26
N LYS A 36 7.75 -5.66 -14.24
CA LYS A 36 7.45 -5.30 -15.62
C LYS A 36 6.02 -4.77 -15.76
N PHE A 37 5.76 -4.04 -16.83
CA PHE A 37 4.44 -3.48 -17.12
C PHE A 37 3.32 -4.55 -17.19
N ASN A 38 3.61 -5.72 -17.77
CA ASN A 38 2.67 -6.82 -17.92
C ASN A 38 2.43 -7.65 -16.64
N GLU A 39 3.21 -7.44 -15.60
CA GLU A 39 3.02 -8.08 -14.28
C GLU A 39 1.99 -7.30 -13.47
N THR A 40 0.73 -7.40 -13.88
CA THR A 40 -0.37 -6.63 -13.27
C THR A 40 -0.85 -7.19 -11.94
N ASN A 41 -0.73 -8.50 -11.73
CA ASN A 41 -1.11 -9.15 -10.48
C ASN A 41 -0.14 -8.76 -9.35
N ILE A 42 -0.66 -8.14 -8.31
CA ILE A 42 0.15 -7.70 -7.16
C ILE A 42 0.39 -8.83 -6.15
N LEU A 43 -0.46 -9.84 -6.07
CA LEU A 43 -0.43 -10.87 -5.03
C LEU A 43 0.92 -11.59 -4.89
N PRO A 44 1.60 -12.02 -5.98
CA PRO A 44 2.91 -12.64 -5.86
C PRO A 44 3.94 -11.75 -5.16
N PHE A 45 3.90 -10.43 -5.42
CA PHE A 45 4.80 -9.45 -4.78
C PHE A 45 4.47 -9.25 -3.30
N LEU A 46 3.18 -9.23 -2.94
CA LEU A 46 2.76 -9.15 -1.53
C LEU A 46 3.23 -10.38 -0.75
N HIS A 47 3.11 -11.57 -1.33
CA HIS A 47 3.56 -12.80 -0.68
C HIS A 47 5.08 -12.87 -0.54
N ALA A 48 5.83 -12.43 -1.56
CA ALA A 48 7.30 -12.47 -1.56
C ALA A 48 7.95 -11.41 -0.66
N SER A 49 7.22 -10.37 -0.24
CA SER A 49 7.77 -9.26 0.54
C SER A 49 7.56 -9.47 2.03
N ASP A 50 8.56 -9.12 2.84
CA ASP A 50 8.49 -9.13 4.31
C ASP A 50 7.99 -7.79 4.87
N LEU A 51 8.19 -6.71 4.12
CA LEU A 51 7.80 -5.35 4.44
C LEU A 51 7.35 -4.62 3.18
N MET A 52 6.28 -3.83 3.27
CA MET A 52 5.87 -2.92 2.22
C MET A 52 6.17 -1.48 2.60
N ILE A 53 6.75 -0.72 1.67
CA ILE A 53 6.83 0.75 1.74
C ILE A 53 6.05 1.30 0.57
N SER A 54 5.00 2.05 0.84
CA SER A 54 4.09 2.58 -0.19
C SER A 54 3.67 4.00 0.13
N ASP A 55 3.09 4.68 -0.85
CA ASP A 55 2.25 5.85 -0.62
C ASP A 55 0.86 5.42 -0.10
N MET A 56 -0.09 6.35 -0.04
CA MET A 56 -1.49 6.08 0.35
C MET A 56 -2.20 5.29 -0.77
N SER A 57 -1.91 4.00 -0.85
CA SER A 57 -2.43 3.06 -1.85
C SER A 57 -3.27 1.96 -1.21
N SER A 58 -4.35 1.52 -1.85
CA SER A 58 -5.16 0.39 -1.40
C SER A 58 -4.36 -0.91 -1.24
N ALA A 59 -3.25 -1.05 -1.96
CA ALA A 59 -2.34 -2.18 -1.83
C ALA A 59 -1.78 -2.36 -0.40
N VAL A 60 -1.70 -1.26 0.38
CA VAL A 60 -1.31 -1.33 1.81
C VAL A 60 -2.31 -2.16 2.60
N PHE A 61 -3.61 -2.00 2.33
CA PHE A 61 -4.65 -2.75 3.02
C PHE A 61 -4.62 -4.23 2.65
N GLU A 62 -4.41 -4.54 1.36
CA GLU A 62 -4.22 -5.92 0.90
C GLU A 62 -3.00 -6.56 1.56
N PHE A 63 -1.88 -5.82 1.68
CA PHE A 63 -0.67 -6.29 2.34
C PHE A 63 -0.87 -6.51 3.84
N SER A 64 -1.59 -5.62 4.51
CA SER A 64 -1.94 -5.78 5.92
C SER A 64 -2.86 -6.99 6.14
N GLY A 65 -3.71 -7.31 5.15
CA GLY A 65 -4.59 -8.48 5.15
C GLY A 65 -3.83 -9.79 5.20
N VAL A 66 -2.60 -9.85 4.66
CA VAL A 66 -1.72 -11.02 4.80
C VAL A 66 -0.86 -10.97 6.09
N GLY A 67 -1.15 -10.06 7.01
CA GLY A 67 -0.56 -10.00 8.35
C GLY A 67 0.81 -9.32 8.43
N LYS A 68 1.35 -8.82 7.32
CA LYS A 68 2.72 -8.28 7.25
C LYS A 68 2.77 -6.77 7.52
N PRO A 69 3.91 -6.25 8.04
CA PRO A 69 4.06 -4.83 8.36
C PRO A 69 4.18 -3.96 7.12
N ALA A 70 3.57 -2.76 7.18
CA ALA A 70 3.67 -1.76 6.13
C ALA A 70 4.13 -0.42 6.68
N ILE A 71 4.78 0.37 5.83
CA ILE A 71 5.14 1.76 6.07
C ILE A 71 4.47 2.61 5.00
N ILE A 72 3.73 3.62 5.44
CA ILE A 72 2.96 4.49 4.57
C ILE A 72 3.67 5.84 4.50
N ASN A 73 4.22 6.15 3.33
CA ASN A 73 4.89 7.41 3.10
C ASN A 73 3.88 8.55 2.98
N MET A 74 3.68 9.29 4.08
CA MET A 74 2.79 10.44 4.15
C MET A 74 3.53 11.79 4.17
N PHE A 75 4.88 11.82 4.21
CA PHE A 75 5.68 13.06 4.22
C PHE A 75 5.90 13.62 2.81
N LEU A 76 4.81 13.95 2.13
CA LEU A 76 4.81 14.50 0.79
C LEU A 76 5.22 15.98 0.78
N ARG A 77 6.07 16.37 -0.18
CA ARG A 77 6.35 17.78 -0.44
C ARG A 77 5.26 18.35 -1.34
N TYR A 78 4.47 19.24 -0.80
CA TYR A 78 3.46 19.96 -1.57
C TYR A 78 4.11 20.86 -2.62
N ARG A 79 3.54 20.87 -3.83
CA ARG A 79 3.90 21.85 -4.86
C ARG A 79 3.57 23.26 -4.35
N LEU A 80 4.30 24.29 -4.82
CA LEU A 80 4.15 25.67 -4.38
C LEU A 80 2.69 26.15 -4.41
N LEU A 81 1.95 25.85 -5.48
CA LEU A 81 0.52 26.16 -5.59
C LEU A 81 -0.35 25.54 -4.49
N HIS A 82 -0.01 24.35 -4.03
CA HIS A 82 -0.73 23.70 -2.94
C HIS A 82 -0.36 24.24 -1.56
N ARG A 83 0.83 24.85 -1.43
CA ARG A 83 1.22 25.59 -0.21
C ARG A 83 0.47 26.89 -0.09
N ILE A 84 0.19 27.57 -1.23
CA ILE A 84 -0.56 28.83 -1.27
C ILE A 84 -2.07 28.59 -1.14
N PHE A 85 -2.59 27.51 -1.73
CA PHE A 85 -4.01 27.15 -1.72
C PHE A 85 -4.26 25.77 -1.08
N PRO A 86 -4.08 25.60 0.23
CA PRO A 86 -4.19 24.30 0.91
C PRO A 86 -5.59 23.68 0.78
N HIS A 87 -6.65 24.50 0.66
CA HIS A 87 -8.03 24.03 0.47
C HIS A 87 -8.24 23.16 -0.77
N LYS A 88 -7.37 23.28 -1.80
CA LYS A 88 -7.43 22.42 -3.00
C LYS A 88 -7.00 20.98 -2.73
N ILE A 89 -6.23 20.76 -1.67
CA ILE A 89 -5.80 19.42 -1.24
C ILE A 89 -6.84 18.86 -0.28
N THR A 90 -7.25 19.62 0.74
CA THR A 90 -8.17 19.14 1.78
C THR A 90 -9.48 18.65 1.21
N LYS A 91 -9.99 19.28 0.13
CA LYS A 91 -11.18 18.82 -0.59
C LYS A 91 -11.03 17.45 -1.28
N ARG A 92 -9.81 16.96 -1.46
CA ARG A 92 -9.50 15.66 -2.11
C ARG A 92 -9.06 14.59 -1.13
N LEU A 93 -8.82 14.97 0.11
CA LEU A 93 -8.42 14.05 1.17
C LEU A 93 -9.66 13.59 1.92
N ASP A 94 -9.87 12.30 1.98
CA ASP A 94 -10.85 11.69 2.85
C ASP A 94 -10.30 11.68 4.29
N THR A 95 -10.45 12.82 4.97
CA THR A 95 -9.95 13.00 6.34
C THR A 95 -10.71 12.16 7.35
N ALA A 96 -11.94 11.76 7.05
CA ALA A 96 -12.75 10.94 7.95
C ALA A 96 -12.17 9.53 8.12
N ASN A 97 -11.46 9.04 7.11
CA ASN A 97 -10.89 7.70 7.09
C ASN A 97 -9.35 7.68 7.33
N PHE A 98 -8.75 8.76 7.78
CA PHE A 98 -7.31 8.79 8.06
C PHE A 98 -6.86 7.75 9.10
N PHE A 99 -7.73 7.38 10.05
CA PHE A 99 -7.43 6.34 11.02
C PHE A 99 -7.13 4.96 10.39
N LEU A 100 -7.63 4.70 9.18
CA LEU A 100 -7.39 3.45 8.47
C LEU A 100 -5.90 3.28 8.11
N TRP A 101 -5.17 4.39 7.94
CA TRP A 101 -3.74 4.35 7.65
C TRP A 101 -2.88 3.94 8.85
N GLU A 102 -3.48 3.89 10.05
CA GLU A 102 -2.81 3.35 11.23
C GLU A 102 -2.56 1.82 11.17
N VAL A 103 -2.98 1.19 10.08
CA VAL A 103 -2.65 -0.20 9.75
C VAL A 103 -1.14 -0.39 9.51
N GLY A 104 -0.41 0.68 9.19
CA GLY A 104 1.04 0.72 9.02
C GLY A 104 1.69 1.86 9.80
N ASP A 105 3.02 1.90 9.79
CA ASP A 105 3.77 3.03 10.33
C ASP A 105 3.69 4.23 9.36
N THR A 106 3.53 5.43 9.91
CA THR A 106 3.40 6.69 9.15
C THR A 106 4.54 7.65 9.51
N PRO A 107 5.76 7.44 9.00
CA PRO A 107 6.92 8.25 9.33
C PRO A 107 6.76 9.70 8.85
N ARG A 108 7.36 10.66 9.55
CA ARG A 108 7.31 12.09 9.25
C ARG A 108 8.42 12.55 8.31
N ASN A 109 9.45 11.73 8.17
CA ASN A 109 10.64 12.02 7.35
C ASN A 109 11.36 10.74 6.96
N TYR A 110 12.37 10.89 6.10
CA TYR A 110 13.14 9.76 5.57
C TYR A 110 13.93 8.99 6.66
N ALA A 111 14.49 9.69 7.65
CA ALA A 111 15.25 9.03 8.71
C ALA A 111 14.34 8.13 9.56
N GLU A 112 13.16 8.64 9.92
CA GLU A 112 12.14 7.87 10.64
C GLU A 112 11.63 6.68 9.81
N MET A 113 11.46 6.87 8.49
CA MET A 113 11.08 5.77 7.58
C MET A 113 12.13 4.65 7.58
N LEU A 114 13.42 4.98 7.53
CA LEU A 114 14.50 3.98 7.59
C LEU A 114 14.54 3.27 8.93
N GLN A 115 14.33 3.99 10.02
CA GLN A 115 14.24 3.41 11.36
C GLN A 115 13.07 2.44 11.43
N ASN A 116 11.87 2.86 11.00
CA ASN A 116 10.69 2.00 11.00
C ASN A 116 10.90 0.76 10.12
N ALA A 117 11.55 0.90 8.96
CA ALA A 117 11.87 -0.23 8.10
C ALA A 117 12.78 -1.26 8.83
N LYS A 118 13.82 -0.78 9.49
CA LYS A 118 14.73 -1.62 10.27
C LYS A 118 14.01 -2.32 11.41
N GLU A 119 13.17 -1.60 12.16
CA GLU A 119 12.41 -2.15 13.28
C GLU A 119 11.41 -3.22 12.81
N ASN A 120 10.65 -2.96 11.76
CA ASN A 120 9.66 -3.91 11.22
C ASN A 120 10.31 -5.17 10.64
N LEU A 121 11.49 -5.06 10.03
CA LEU A 121 12.23 -6.22 9.53
C LEU A 121 12.85 -7.04 10.67
N THR A 122 13.23 -6.40 11.78
CA THR A 122 13.79 -7.09 12.95
C THR A 122 12.71 -7.70 13.83
N ASN A 123 11.56 -7.02 13.94
CA ASN A 123 10.42 -7.44 14.74
C ASN A 123 9.11 -7.24 13.94
N PRO A 124 8.77 -8.17 13.04
CA PRO A 124 7.58 -8.06 12.18
C PRO A 124 6.26 -8.12 12.97
N ASP A 125 6.29 -8.66 14.19
CA ASP A 125 5.12 -8.70 15.06
C ASP A 125 4.89 -7.41 15.86
N LYS A 126 5.76 -6.41 15.73
CA LYS A 126 5.51 -5.08 16.27
C LYS A 126 4.15 -4.56 15.75
N ASN A 127 3.30 -4.13 16.68
CA ASN A 127 1.94 -3.65 16.41
C ASN A 127 1.01 -4.64 15.66
N LYS A 128 1.29 -5.94 15.69
CA LYS A 128 0.53 -6.98 14.99
C LYS A 128 -0.94 -6.97 15.35
N GLU A 129 -1.27 -6.95 16.63
CA GLU A 129 -2.67 -6.95 17.10
C GLU A 129 -3.47 -5.75 16.56
N LYS A 130 -2.87 -4.54 16.64
CA LYS A 130 -3.47 -3.33 16.09
C LYS A 130 -3.68 -3.44 14.58
N ARG A 131 -2.66 -3.92 13.86
CA ARG A 131 -2.69 -4.12 12.42
C ARG A 131 -3.77 -5.12 12.02
N GLU A 132 -3.86 -6.26 12.69
CA GLU A 132 -4.87 -7.28 12.42
C GLU A 132 -6.29 -6.78 12.67
N LYS A 133 -6.49 -6.03 13.76
CA LYS A 133 -7.80 -5.44 14.08
C LYS A 133 -8.25 -4.46 12.99
N LEU A 134 -7.36 -3.55 12.57
CA LEU A 134 -7.66 -2.59 11.50
C LEU A 134 -7.82 -3.27 10.14
N SER A 135 -6.95 -4.21 9.81
CA SER A 135 -7.04 -5.00 8.58
C SER A 135 -8.38 -5.73 8.49
N ARG A 136 -8.80 -6.39 9.57
CA ARG A 136 -10.11 -7.07 9.61
C ARG A 136 -11.28 -6.10 9.41
N HIS A 137 -11.17 -4.88 9.90
CA HIS A 137 -12.19 -3.84 9.69
C HIS A 137 -12.25 -3.37 8.23
N ILE A 138 -11.09 -3.27 7.55
CA ILE A 138 -10.98 -2.72 6.19
C ILE A 138 -11.22 -3.80 5.13
N VAL A 139 -10.55 -4.94 5.27
CA VAL A 139 -10.52 -6.01 4.26
C VAL A 139 -11.51 -7.13 4.59
N GLY A 140 -11.91 -7.26 5.86
CA GLY A 140 -12.76 -8.33 6.34
C GLY A 140 -11.97 -9.62 6.63
N ILE A 141 -12.63 -10.76 6.41
CA ILE A 141 -12.05 -12.08 6.67
C ILE A 141 -11.28 -12.55 5.44
N VAL A 142 -9.97 -12.74 5.58
CA VAL A 142 -9.08 -13.22 4.51
C VAL A 142 -8.89 -14.72 4.65
N ASP A 143 -9.86 -15.50 4.17
CA ASP A 143 -9.89 -16.98 4.24
C ASP A 143 -10.11 -17.67 2.90
N GLY A 144 -10.12 -16.89 1.80
CA GLY A 144 -10.38 -17.38 0.45
C GLY A 144 -11.86 -17.68 0.13
N LYS A 145 -12.78 -17.51 1.08
CA LYS A 145 -14.19 -17.87 0.95
C LYS A 145 -15.13 -16.68 0.67
N VAL A 146 -14.61 -15.57 0.23
CA VAL A 146 -15.43 -14.37 -0.03
C VAL A 146 -16.50 -14.62 -1.09
N SER A 147 -16.19 -15.37 -2.15
CA SER A 147 -17.14 -15.69 -3.22
C SER A 147 -18.28 -16.57 -2.72
N GLU A 148 -18.00 -17.56 -1.86
CA GLU A 148 -19.03 -18.40 -1.23
C GLU A 148 -19.99 -17.53 -0.41
N ARG A 149 -19.46 -16.66 0.47
CA ARG A 149 -20.29 -15.74 1.27
C ARG A 149 -21.15 -14.80 0.44
N ILE A 150 -20.63 -14.34 -0.72
CA ILE A 150 -21.42 -13.49 -1.63
C ILE A 150 -22.57 -14.28 -2.23
N VAL A 151 -22.32 -15.50 -2.70
CA VAL A 151 -23.35 -16.39 -3.27
C VAL A 151 -24.42 -16.69 -2.22
N ASP A 152 -24.01 -17.09 -1.02
CA ASP A 152 -24.96 -17.39 0.08
C ASP A 152 -25.86 -16.18 0.39
N LYS A 153 -25.26 -14.99 0.43
CA LYS A 153 -26.03 -13.77 0.69
C LYS A 153 -27.00 -13.42 -0.45
N LEU A 154 -26.62 -13.65 -1.69
CA LEU A 154 -27.51 -13.45 -2.84
C LEU A 154 -28.68 -14.43 -2.83
N LEU A 155 -28.44 -15.70 -2.50
CA LEU A 155 -29.49 -16.71 -2.37
C LEU A 155 -30.48 -16.38 -1.23
N GLU A 156 -29.94 -15.95 -0.08
CA GLU A 156 -30.76 -15.48 1.05
C GLU A 156 -31.67 -14.30 0.66
N LEU A 157 -31.13 -13.31 -0.07
CA LEU A 157 -31.90 -12.16 -0.52
C LEU A 157 -33.01 -12.57 -1.52
N ASN A 158 -32.71 -13.52 -2.42
CA ASN A 158 -33.67 -13.98 -3.41
C ASN A 158 -34.80 -14.84 -2.79
N SER A 159 -34.55 -15.52 -1.68
CA SER A 159 -35.57 -16.31 -0.96
C SER A 159 -36.55 -15.47 -0.14
N ASN A 160 -36.24 -14.19 0.05
CA ASN A 160 -37.09 -13.24 0.80
C ASN A 160 -37.96 -12.35 -0.13
N ILE A 161 -37.98 -12.61 -1.45
CA ILE A 161 -38.85 -11.99 -2.45
C ILE A 161 -39.94 -12.95 -2.84
#